data_2a5c10bc3430521a07cd1a159b1341d6
#
_entry.id   2a5c10bc3430521a07cd1a159b1341d6
#
_cell.length_a   1.000
_cell.length_b   1.000
_cell.length_c   1.000
_cell.angle_alpha   90.00
_cell.angle_beta   90.00
_cell.angle_gamma   90.00
#
_symmetry.space_group_name_H-M   'P 1'
#
loop_
_entity.id
_entity.type
_entity.pdbx_description
1 polymer ?
#
loop_
_entity_poly.entity_id
_entity_poly.type
_entity_poly.pdbx_seq_one_letter_code
_entity_poly.pdbx_strand_id
1 'polypeptide(L)'
;MAVLTLPTSFNIDLEFEVPEFHRRMFAWIIDLVLQVFYLIIAYRLYDEYVRAHVNEITFENEPWIDRIIILPVILYHIICEITMNGQSVGKRLLGMRIVNENGGRASLSQFLIRNLIRTSDYMILIIIVYGRLFGPYIIWILLGSIGLLITDIILVVSNKKSQRLGDILAHTILVNTRAKGSMEETVFMEVADDYVPVFPQIMKLSDKDINAIKSILDTARRKGDFNLAAMASEKIKSHLKIDSPIQPFDFLDTLLKDYNYLSVK
;
A
#
# COMPACT_ATOMS: atom_id res chain seq x y z
N MET A 1 10.31 -9.87 -3.94
CA MET A 1 9.35 -8.77 -4.17
C MET A 1 9.69 -8.15 -5.51
N ALA A 2 8.71 -7.93 -6.38
CA ALA A 2 8.95 -7.25 -7.66
C ALA A 2 9.05 -5.74 -7.40
N VAL A 3 10.13 -5.12 -7.85
CA VAL A 3 10.31 -3.66 -7.83
C VAL A 3 9.90 -3.13 -9.19
N LEU A 4 9.04 -2.14 -9.20
CA LEU A 4 8.56 -1.46 -10.38
C LEU A 4 9.12 -0.04 -10.40
N THR A 5 9.88 0.29 -11.43
CA THR A 5 10.36 1.65 -11.68
C THR A 5 9.30 2.40 -12.50
N LEU A 6 8.79 3.50 -11.98
CA LEU A 6 7.83 4.36 -12.68
C LEU A 6 8.50 5.69 -13.01
N PRO A 7 8.61 6.06 -14.30
CA PRO A 7 9.09 7.37 -14.69
C PRO A 7 8.06 8.43 -14.30
N THR A 8 8.48 9.41 -13.51
CA THR A 8 7.65 10.58 -13.21
C THR A 8 7.75 11.61 -14.33
N SER A 9 6.80 12.55 -14.35
CA SER A 9 6.80 13.71 -15.27
C SER A 9 8.06 14.59 -15.16
N PHE A 10 8.83 14.44 -14.08
CA PHE A 10 10.10 15.15 -13.85
C PHE A 10 11.34 14.34 -14.22
N ASN A 11 11.19 13.22 -14.95
CA ASN A 11 12.26 12.30 -15.33
C ASN A 11 13.03 11.68 -14.14
N ILE A 12 12.36 11.57 -13.00
CA ILE A 12 12.84 10.86 -11.80
C ILE A 12 12.16 9.51 -11.76
N ASP A 13 12.93 8.43 -11.74
CA ASP A 13 12.42 7.07 -11.62
C ASP A 13 12.10 6.78 -10.14
N LEU A 14 10.80 6.61 -9.84
CA LEU A 14 10.36 6.16 -8.52
C LEU A 14 10.30 4.64 -8.48
N GLU A 15 10.94 4.04 -7.51
CA GLU A 15 10.90 2.61 -7.25
C GLU A 15 9.76 2.28 -6.28
N PHE A 16 8.80 1.48 -6.74
CA PHE A 16 7.70 0.99 -5.92
C PHE A 16 7.79 -0.52 -5.76
N GLU A 17 7.62 -1.01 -4.55
CA GLU A 17 7.44 -2.44 -4.31
C GLU A 17 5.99 -2.84 -4.60
N VAL A 18 5.82 -3.86 -5.44
CA VAL A 18 4.51 -4.45 -5.72
C VAL A 18 4.19 -5.45 -4.62
N PRO A 19 3.03 -5.30 -3.92
CA PRO A 19 2.66 -6.23 -2.88
C PRO A 19 2.38 -7.62 -3.43
N GLU A 20 2.83 -8.64 -2.72
CA GLU A 20 2.63 -10.05 -3.06
C GLU A 20 1.14 -10.41 -3.04
N PHE A 21 0.77 -11.44 -3.82
CA PHE A 21 -0.63 -11.87 -3.97
C PHE A 21 -1.31 -12.18 -2.65
N HIS A 22 -0.63 -12.88 -1.73
CA HIS A 22 -1.21 -13.23 -0.43
C HIS A 22 -1.59 -12.01 0.42
N ARG A 23 -0.79 -10.93 0.39
CA ARG A 23 -1.12 -9.69 1.12
C ARG A 23 -2.38 -9.03 0.55
N ARG A 24 -2.56 -9.06 -0.77
CA ARG A 24 -3.78 -8.55 -1.42
C ARG A 24 -5.00 -9.37 -1.04
N MET A 25 -4.85 -10.70 -0.99
CA MET A 25 -5.89 -11.63 -0.55
C MET A 25 -6.29 -11.36 0.90
N PHE A 26 -5.32 -11.21 1.82
CA PHE A 26 -5.63 -10.87 3.21
C PHE A 26 -6.32 -9.52 3.37
N ALA A 27 -5.91 -8.49 2.60
CA ALA A 27 -6.62 -7.21 2.61
C ALA A 27 -8.08 -7.36 2.18
N TRP A 28 -8.33 -8.12 1.12
CA TRP A 28 -9.68 -8.40 0.65
C TRP A 28 -10.50 -9.17 1.69
N ILE A 29 -9.93 -10.18 2.36
CA ILE A 29 -10.60 -10.93 3.42
C ILE A 29 -10.97 -10.01 4.59
N ILE A 30 -10.09 -9.11 5.02
CA ILE A 30 -10.39 -8.15 6.09
C ILE A 30 -11.56 -7.25 5.69
N ASP A 31 -11.54 -6.72 4.46
CA ASP A 31 -12.63 -5.87 3.95
C ASP A 31 -13.94 -6.67 3.87
N LEU A 32 -13.91 -7.93 3.42
CA LEU A 32 -15.08 -8.81 3.36
C LEU A 32 -15.65 -9.10 4.76
N VAL A 33 -14.81 -9.41 5.73
CA VAL A 33 -15.24 -9.64 7.13
C VAL A 33 -15.95 -8.41 7.69
N LEU A 34 -15.42 -7.21 7.45
CA LEU A 34 -16.07 -5.97 7.89
C LEU A 34 -17.45 -5.77 7.23
N GLN A 35 -17.56 -6.05 5.93
CA GLN A 35 -18.82 -5.94 5.21
C GLN A 35 -19.85 -6.97 5.67
N VAL A 36 -19.43 -8.22 5.89
CA VAL A 36 -20.32 -9.28 6.41
C VAL A 36 -20.77 -8.95 7.85
N PHE A 37 -19.87 -8.46 8.69
CA PHE A 37 -20.21 -8.05 10.04
C PHE A 37 -21.24 -6.88 10.05
N TYR A 38 -21.05 -5.91 9.16
CA TYR A 38 -22.03 -4.85 8.96
C TYR A 38 -23.41 -5.42 8.55
N LEU A 39 -23.47 -6.33 7.58
CA LEU A 39 -24.73 -6.93 7.13
C LEU A 39 -25.42 -7.71 8.24
N ILE A 40 -24.68 -8.48 9.04
CA ILE A 40 -25.24 -9.22 10.19
C ILE A 40 -25.89 -8.25 11.18
N ILE A 41 -25.21 -7.16 11.53
CA ILE A 41 -25.77 -6.16 12.44
C ILE A 41 -26.99 -5.47 11.83
N ALA A 42 -26.88 -5.02 10.58
CA ALA A 42 -27.97 -4.30 9.92
C ALA A 42 -29.25 -5.14 9.80
N TYR A 43 -29.13 -6.43 9.41
CA TYR A 43 -30.27 -7.33 9.34
C TYR A 43 -30.81 -7.71 10.73
N ARG A 44 -29.96 -7.84 11.75
CA ARG A 44 -30.43 -8.06 13.13
C ARG A 44 -31.25 -6.88 13.65
N LEU A 45 -30.77 -5.66 13.44
CA LEU A 45 -31.50 -4.45 13.84
C LEU A 45 -32.82 -4.30 13.07
N TYR A 46 -32.80 -4.64 11.78
CA TYR A 46 -34.02 -4.65 10.99
C TYR A 46 -35.04 -5.67 11.48
N ASP A 47 -34.61 -6.90 11.76
CA ASP A 47 -35.50 -7.96 12.29
C ASP A 47 -36.10 -7.57 13.65
N GLU A 48 -35.32 -6.93 14.53
CA GLU A 48 -35.78 -6.44 15.83
C GLU A 48 -36.78 -5.32 15.66
N TYR A 49 -36.51 -4.37 14.76
CA TYR A 49 -37.44 -3.29 14.44
C TYR A 49 -38.78 -3.82 13.91
N VAL A 50 -38.74 -4.76 12.97
CA VAL A 50 -39.94 -5.40 12.40
C VAL A 50 -40.73 -6.12 13.48
N ARG A 51 -40.09 -6.92 14.35
CA ARG A 51 -40.79 -7.62 15.46
C ARG A 51 -41.47 -6.67 16.45
N ALA A 52 -40.88 -5.51 16.69
CA ALA A 52 -41.45 -4.50 17.59
C ALA A 52 -42.69 -3.80 17.01
N HIS A 53 -42.82 -3.76 15.65
CA HIS A 53 -43.86 -2.97 14.98
C HIS A 53 -44.84 -3.80 14.12
N VAL A 54 -44.70 -5.16 14.11
CA VAL A 54 -45.46 -6.09 13.26
C VAL A 54 -46.98 -6.06 13.48
N ASN A 55 -47.50 -5.44 14.53
CA ASN A 55 -48.94 -5.32 14.72
C ASN A 55 -49.58 -4.26 13.82
N GLU A 56 -48.81 -3.42 13.12
CA GLU A 56 -49.34 -2.27 12.34
C GLU A 56 -48.98 -2.27 10.86
N ILE A 57 -47.97 -3.02 10.42
CA ILE A 57 -47.48 -2.90 9.06
C ILE A 57 -47.11 -4.28 8.51
N THR A 58 -47.80 -4.71 7.47
CA THR A 58 -47.40 -5.86 6.62
C THR A 58 -46.15 -5.48 5.80
N PHE A 59 -44.97 -5.52 6.42
CA PHE A 59 -43.69 -5.36 5.74
C PHE A 59 -43.21 -6.68 5.06
N GLU A 60 -44.13 -7.58 4.74
CA GLU A 60 -43.79 -8.73 3.95
C GLU A 60 -43.32 -8.28 2.54
N ASN A 61 -41.99 -8.29 2.38
CA ASN A 61 -41.28 -8.07 1.11
C ASN A 61 -41.21 -6.63 0.57
N GLU A 62 -40.79 -5.66 1.39
CA GLU A 62 -40.43 -4.37 0.87
C GLU A 62 -38.98 -4.38 0.31
N PRO A 63 -38.78 -4.62 -0.99
CA PRO A 63 -37.43 -4.83 -1.58
C PRO A 63 -36.54 -3.59 -1.54
N TRP A 64 -37.09 -2.42 -1.19
CA TRP A 64 -36.30 -1.19 -1.05
C TRP A 64 -35.45 -1.17 0.22
N ILE A 65 -35.85 -1.87 1.27
CA ILE A 65 -35.09 -1.92 2.54
C ILE A 65 -33.80 -2.70 2.33
N ASP A 66 -33.86 -3.83 1.67
CA ASP A 66 -32.66 -4.61 1.31
C ASP A 66 -31.69 -3.75 0.50
N ARG A 67 -32.19 -2.94 -0.43
CA ARG A 67 -31.36 -2.03 -1.22
C ARG A 67 -30.66 -0.99 -0.38
N ILE A 68 -31.35 -0.42 0.65
CA ILE A 68 -30.75 0.53 1.57
C ILE A 68 -29.68 -0.14 2.44
N ILE A 69 -29.92 -1.36 2.90
CA ILE A 69 -28.95 -2.12 3.72
C ILE A 69 -27.70 -2.47 2.91
N ILE A 70 -27.85 -2.79 1.62
CA ILE A 70 -26.73 -3.19 0.77
C ILE A 70 -25.96 -1.99 0.22
N LEU A 71 -26.59 -0.85 0.07
CA LEU A 71 -25.97 0.35 -0.51
C LEU A 71 -24.63 0.74 0.12
N PRO A 72 -24.46 0.76 1.48
CA PRO A 72 -23.17 1.03 2.10
C PRO A 72 -22.09 0.01 1.73
N VAL A 73 -22.45 -1.26 1.53
CA VAL A 73 -21.52 -2.33 1.14
C VAL A 73 -20.99 -2.09 -0.28
N ILE A 74 -21.88 -1.73 -1.22
CA ILE A 74 -21.50 -1.41 -2.59
C ILE A 74 -20.60 -0.17 -2.63
N LEU A 75 -20.93 0.85 -1.86
CA LEU A 75 -20.20 2.11 -1.81
C LEU A 75 -18.93 2.05 -0.95
N TYR A 76 -18.75 1.02 -0.12
CA TYR A 76 -17.65 0.90 0.84
C TYR A 76 -16.29 1.16 0.21
N HIS A 77 -15.96 0.45 -0.86
CA HIS A 77 -14.65 0.58 -1.49
C HIS A 77 -14.44 1.95 -2.13
N ILE A 78 -15.49 2.50 -2.77
CA ILE A 78 -15.44 3.84 -3.39
C ILE A 78 -15.18 4.90 -2.32
N ILE A 79 -16.00 4.88 -1.26
CA ILE A 79 -15.90 5.86 -0.16
C ILE A 79 -14.53 5.74 0.52
N CYS A 80 -14.08 4.53 0.85
CA CYS A 80 -12.80 4.32 1.50
C CYS A 80 -11.63 4.77 0.59
N GLU A 81 -11.62 4.39 -0.69
CA GLU A 81 -10.54 4.74 -1.61
C GLU A 81 -10.45 6.25 -1.85
N ILE A 82 -11.57 6.96 -1.86
CA ILE A 82 -11.60 8.43 -1.98
C ILE A 82 -11.14 9.10 -0.69
N THR A 83 -11.71 8.72 0.47
CA THR A 83 -11.44 9.36 1.75
C THR A 83 -10.07 9.01 2.32
N MET A 84 -9.59 7.79 2.09
CA MET A 84 -8.32 7.28 2.60
C MET A 84 -7.21 7.29 1.54
N ASN A 85 -7.31 8.15 0.51
CA ASN A 85 -6.26 8.33 -0.51
C ASN A 85 -5.83 7.04 -1.22
N GLY A 86 -6.79 6.26 -1.71
CA GLY A 86 -6.52 5.02 -2.43
C GLY A 86 -6.31 3.80 -1.54
N GLN A 87 -6.84 3.83 -0.32
CA GLN A 87 -6.79 2.70 0.60
C GLN A 87 -8.19 2.29 1.04
N SER A 88 -8.43 0.99 1.23
CA SER A 88 -9.51 0.47 2.05
C SER A 88 -8.98 0.16 3.46
N VAL A 89 -9.83 -0.20 4.40
CA VAL A 89 -9.40 -0.55 5.76
C VAL A 89 -8.41 -1.72 5.72
N GLY A 90 -8.70 -2.78 4.99
CA GLY A 90 -7.80 -3.92 4.84
C GLY A 90 -6.47 -3.56 4.16
N LYS A 91 -6.50 -2.72 3.11
CA LYS A 91 -5.29 -2.23 2.45
C LYS A 91 -4.44 -1.37 3.38
N ARG A 92 -5.07 -0.50 4.18
CA ARG A 92 -4.36 0.37 5.13
C ARG A 92 -3.67 -0.43 6.23
N LEU A 93 -4.33 -1.44 6.79
CA LEU A 93 -3.75 -2.33 7.80
C LEU A 93 -2.52 -3.08 7.29
N LEU A 94 -2.55 -3.50 6.02
CA LEU A 94 -1.44 -4.21 5.38
C LEU A 94 -0.43 -3.29 4.68
N GLY A 95 -0.59 -1.97 4.80
CA GLY A 95 0.35 -1.01 4.24
C GLY A 95 0.37 -1.01 2.71
N MET A 96 -0.80 -1.00 2.08
CA MET A 96 -0.94 -0.95 0.62
C MET A 96 -1.75 0.26 0.20
N ARG A 97 -1.42 0.82 -0.98
CA ARG A 97 -2.11 1.99 -1.57
C ARG A 97 -2.23 1.86 -3.07
N ILE A 98 -3.32 2.41 -3.61
CA ILE A 98 -3.52 2.57 -5.03
C ILE A 98 -2.91 3.89 -5.47
N VAL A 99 -2.11 3.83 -6.52
CA VAL A 99 -1.51 4.98 -7.19
C VAL A 99 -1.79 4.93 -8.69
N ASN A 100 -1.68 6.08 -9.36
CA ASN A 100 -1.70 6.15 -10.81
C ASN A 100 -0.43 5.48 -11.39
N GLU A 101 -0.47 5.02 -12.62
CA GLU A 101 0.71 4.48 -13.34
C GLU A 101 1.89 5.45 -13.42
N ASN A 102 1.64 6.75 -13.27
CA ASN A 102 2.68 7.79 -13.21
C ASN A 102 3.23 8.03 -11.78
N GLY A 103 2.91 7.16 -10.81
CA GLY A 103 3.36 7.28 -9.42
C GLY A 103 2.60 8.31 -8.57
N GLY A 104 1.72 9.12 -9.16
CA GLY A 104 0.91 10.12 -8.46
C GLY A 104 -0.34 9.53 -7.79
N ARG A 105 -1.12 10.40 -7.13
CA ARG A 105 -2.43 10.02 -6.58
C ARG A 105 -3.39 9.64 -7.71
N ALA A 106 -4.12 8.55 -7.52
CA ALA A 106 -5.19 8.20 -8.43
C ALA A 106 -6.33 9.21 -8.37
N SER A 107 -6.94 9.51 -9.51
CA SER A 107 -8.06 10.44 -9.63
C SER A 107 -9.38 9.77 -9.23
N LEU A 108 -10.40 10.59 -8.96
CA LEU A 108 -11.76 10.12 -8.66
C LEU A 108 -12.31 9.22 -9.79
N SER A 109 -12.12 9.61 -11.05
CA SER A 109 -12.55 8.83 -12.20
C SER A 109 -11.88 7.45 -12.25
N GLN A 110 -10.60 7.36 -11.91
CA GLN A 110 -9.87 6.10 -11.85
C GLN A 110 -10.43 5.18 -10.74
N PHE A 111 -10.78 5.72 -9.57
CA PHE A 111 -11.44 4.94 -8.52
C PHE A 111 -12.82 4.45 -8.97
N LEU A 112 -13.61 5.28 -9.66
CA LEU A 112 -14.92 4.88 -10.16
C LEU A 112 -14.83 3.77 -11.20
N ILE A 113 -13.99 3.94 -12.24
CA ILE A 113 -13.79 2.93 -13.29
C ILE A 113 -13.37 1.60 -12.68
N ARG A 114 -12.39 1.64 -11.78
CA ARG A 114 -11.88 0.47 -11.09
C ARG A 114 -12.96 -0.27 -10.29
N ASN A 115 -13.79 0.47 -9.53
CA ASN A 115 -14.84 -0.12 -8.73
C ASN A 115 -16.02 -0.64 -9.58
N LEU A 116 -16.36 0.01 -10.69
CA LEU A 116 -17.40 -0.46 -11.61
C LEU A 116 -17.04 -1.81 -12.25
N ILE A 117 -15.75 -2.03 -12.53
CA ILE A 117 -15.28 -3.28 -13.18
C ILE A 117 -15.04 -4.39 -12.13
N ARG A 118 -14.97 -4.04 -10.85
CA ARG A 118 -14.81 -4.98 -9.74
C ARG A 118 -16.09 -5.79 -9.43
N THR A 119 -16.81 -6.17 -10.48
CA THR A 119 -18.11 -6.86 -10.39
C THR A 119 -18.00 -8.23 -9.72
N SER A 120 -16.87 -8.94 -9.86
CA SER A 120 -16.67 -10.27 -9.25
C SER A 120 -16.80 -10.26 -7.72
N ASP A 121 -16.26 -9.25 -7.06
CA ASP A 121 -16.29 -9.14 -5.60
C ASP A 121 -17.72 -8.87 -5.09
N TYR A 122 -18.50 -8.06 -5.83
CA TYR A 122 -19.89 -7.75 -5.48
C TYR A 122 -20.87 -8.88 -5.79
N MET A 123 -20.60 -9.67 -6.84
CA MET A 123 -21.46 -10.80 -7.20
C MET A 123 -21.55 -11.83 -6.07
N ILE A 124 -20.47 -12.09 -5.35
CA ILE A 124 -20.47 -12.98 -4.20
C ILE A 124 -21.42 -12.46 -3.10
N LEU A 125 -21.36 -11.17 -2.79
CA LEU A 125 -22.25 -10.55 -1.80
C LEU A 125 -23.70 -10.53 -2.26
N ILE A 126 -23.95 -10.24 -3.55
CA ILE A 126 -25.29 -10.28 -4.15
C ILE A 126 -25.87 -11.70 -4.06
N ILE A 127 -25.09 -12.73 -4.33
CA ILE A 127 -25.52 -14.13 -4.22
C ILE A 127 -25.86 -14.49 -2.76
N ILE A 128 -25.07 -14.04 -1.79
CA ILE A 128 -25.33 -14.30 -0.37
C ILE A 128 -26.67 -13.69 0.05
N VAL A 129 -26.96 -12.46 -0.40
CA VAL A 129 -28.15 -11.71 0.04
C VAL A 129 -29.39 -12.08 -0.78
N TYR A 130 -29.26 -12.17 -2.09
CA TYR A 130 -30.41 -12.36 -3.00
C TYR A 130 -30.46 -13.77 -3.59
N GLY A 131 -29.68 -14.73 -3.10
CA GLY A 131 -29.62 -16.07 -3.67
C GLY A 131 -30.98 -16.77 -3.81
N ARG A 132 -31.92 -16.47 -2.92
CA ARG A 132 -33.29 -16.99 -3.00
C ARG A 132 -34.10 -16.37 -4.13
N LEU A 133 -33.81 -15.14 -4.54
CA LEU A 133 -34.55 -14.42 -5.61
C LEU A 133 -34.16 -14.90 -7.01
N PHE A 134 -32.93 -15.37 -7.18
CA PHE A 134 -32.43 -15.80 -8.49
C PHE A 134 -32.88 -17.20 -8.90
N GLY A 135 -33.44 -17.99 -7.97
CA GLY A 135 -33.97 -19.33 -8.26
C GLY A 135 -32.97 -20.19 -9.07
N PRO A 136 -33.40 -20.79 -10.20
CA PRO A 136 -32.56 -21.68 -11.02
C PRO A 136 -31.38 -20.92 -11.70
N TYR A 137 -31.43 -19.60 -11.83
CA TYR A 137 -30.37 -18.80 -12.47
C TYR A 137 -29.16 -18.60 -11.58
N ILE A 138 -29.25 -18.90 -10.26
CA ILE A 138 -28.16 -18.72 -9.30
C ILE A 138 -26.89 -19.46 -9.73
N ILE A 139 -27.03 -20.63 -10.35
CA ILE A 139 -25.88 -21.42 -10.79
C ILE A 139 -25.09 -20.74 -11.89
N TRP A 140 -25.79 -20.08 -12.83
CA TRP A 140 -25.15 -19.35 -13.94
C TRP A 140 -24.45 -18.09 -13.46
N ILE A 141 -25.04 -17.39 -12.49
CA ILE A 141 -24.44 -16.21 -11.85
C ILE A 141 -23.20 -16.62 -11.05
N LEU A 142 -23.26 -17.72 -10.34
CA LEU A 142 -22.13 -18.31 -9.61
C LEU A 142 -20.97 -18.69 -10.54
N LEU A 143 -21.27 -19.41 -11.63
CA LEU A 143 -20.26 -19.79 -12.62
C LEU A 143 -19.62 -18.56 -13.27
N GLY A 144 -20.41 -17.56 -13.62
CA GLY A 144 -19.93 -16.29 -14.17
C GLY A 144 -19.01 -15.55 -13.20
N SER A 145 -19.40 -15.43 -11.92
CA SER A 145 -18.57 -14.75 -10.91
C SER A 145 -17.28 -15.50 -10.59
N ILE A 146 -17.31 -16.84 -10.54
CA ILE A 146 -16.10 -17.66 -10.40
C ILE A 146 -15.19 -17.48 -11.62
N GLY A 147 -15.74 -17.45 -12.84
CA GLY A 147 -14.98 -17.20 -14.06
C GLY A 147 -14.26 -15.84 -14.05
N LEU A 148 -14.95 -14.78 -13.64
CA LEU A 148 -14.36 -13.44 -13.49
C LEU A 148 -13.26 -13.41 -12.42
N LEU A 149 -13.49 -14.08 -11.28
CA LEU A 149 -12.52 -14.17 -10.19
C LEU A 149 -11.25 -14.91 -10.62
N ILE A 150 -11.41 -16.02 -11.34
CA ILE A 150 -10.27 -16.77 -11.92
C ILE A 150 -9.51 -15.90 -12.91
N THR A 151 -10.22 -15.16 -13.77
CA THR A 151 -9.60 -14.23 -14.72
C THR A 151 -8.76 -13.16 -14.01
N ASP A 152 -9.31 -12.55 -12.94
CA ASP A 152 -8.58 -11.57 -12.13
C ASP A 152 -7.33 -12.18 -11.49
N ILE A 153 -7.41 -13.41 -10.96
CA ILE A 153 -6.25 -14.11 -10.39
C ILE A 153 -5.18 -14.35 -11.45
N ILE A 154 -5.57 -14.85 -12.63
CA ILE A 154 -4.64 -15.10 -13.74
C ILE A 154 -3.95 -13.80 -14.15
N LEU A 155 -4.69 -12.69 -14.30
CA LEU A 155 -4.13 -11.39 -14.66
C LEU A 155 -3.13 -10.89 -13.62
N VAL A 156 -3.45 -10.99 -12.34
CA VAL A 156 -2.56 -10.55 -11.25
C VAL A 156 -1.27 -11.37 -11.21
N VAL A 157 -1.33 -12.68 -11.46
CA VAL A 157 -0.16 -13.56 -11.44
C VAL A 157 0.68 -13.40 -12.69
N SER A 158 0.06 -13.24 -13.86
CA SER A 158 0.73 -13.17 -15.15
C SER A 158 1.33 -11.80 -15.46
N ASN A 159 0.77 -10.72 -14.89
CA ASN A 159 1.23 -9.36 -15.19
C ASN A 159 2.38 -8.95 -14.25
N LYS A 160 3.47 -8.42 -14.80
CA LYS A 160 4.61 -7.88 -14.04
C LYS A 160 4.19 -6.78 -13.03
N LYS A 161 3.18 -5.98 -13.37
CA LYS A 161 2.60 -4.95 -12.48
C LYS A 161 1.58 -5.54 -11.51
N SER A 162 1.27 -6.84 -11.61
CA SER A 162 0.25 -7.53 -10.80
C SER A 162 -1.09 -6.77 -10.75
N GLN A 163 -1.59 -6.31 -11.89
CA GLN A 163 -2.83 -5.54 -12.01
C GLN A 163 -4.01 -6.49 -12.28
N ARG A 164 -5.18 -6.22 -11.66
CA ARG A 164 -6.47 -6.83 -12.02
C ARG A 164 -7.04 -6.13 -13.25
N LEU A 165 -8.10 -6.68 -13.84
CA LEU A 165 -8.76 -6.08 -14.98
C LEU A 165 -9.17 -4.62 -14.74
N GLY A 166 -9.78 -4.33 -13.58
CA GLY A 166 -10.13 -2.98 -13.17
C GLY A 166 -8.95 -2.04 -12.98
N ASP A 167 -7.80 -2.56 -12.52
CA ASP A 167 -6.57 -1.78 -12.36
C ASP A 167 -6.00 -1.38 -13.72
N ILE A 168 -6.00 -2.31 -14.69
CA ILE A 168 -5.51 -2.08 -16.05
C ILE A 168 -6.34 -1.00 -16.75
N LEU A 169 -7.68 -1.13 -16.72
CA LEU A 169 -8.57 -0.19 -17.38
C LEU A 169 -8.61 1.20 -16.72
N ALA A 170 -8.35 1.26 -15.40
CA ALA A 170 -8.23 2.52 -14.68
C ALA A 170 -6.82 3.11 -14.70
N HIS A 171 -5.83 2.48 -15.32
CA HIS A 171 -4.42 2.89 -15.30
C HIS A 171 -3.91 3.13 -13.88
N THR A 172 -4.17 2.18 -12.97
CA THR A 172 -3.76 2.24 -11.56
C THR A 172 -2.92 1.04 -11.17
N ILE A 173 -2.07 1.23 -10.17
CA ILE A 173 -1.20 0.18 -9.64
C ILE A 173 -1.36 0.14 -8.12
N LEU A 174 -1.34 -1.07 -7.56
CA LEU A 174 -1.29 -1.26 -6.12
C LEU A 174 0.17 -1.36 -5.68
N VAL A 175 0.57 -0.46 -4.78
CA VAL A 175 1.95 -0.38 -4.27
C VAL A 175 1.99 -0.60 -2.76
N ASN A 176 3.15 -1.04 -2.26
CA ASN A 176 3.41 -1.17 -0.84
C ASN A 176 3.83 0.20 -0.28
N THR A 177 3.12 0.68 0.75
CA THR A 177 3.46 1.93 1.46
C THR A 177 4.49 1.72 2.57
N ARG A 178 4.76 0.45 2.95
CA ARG A 178 5.79 0.06 3.90
C ARG A 178 7.05 -0.42 3.18
N ALA A 179 7.30 0.10 1.96
CA ALA A 179 8.55 -0.15 1.26
C ALA A 179 9.72 0.22 2.20
N LYS A 180 10.76 -0.59 2.19
CA LYS A 180 12.01 -0.39 2.95
C LYS A 180 12.84 0.78 2.39
N GLY A 181 12.24 1.90 2.22
CA GLY A 181 12.75 3.17 1.79
C GLY A 181 11.74 4.19 2.26
N SER A 182 11.48 4.21 3.57
CA SER A 182 10.73 5.29 4.16
C SER A 182 11.51 6.57 3.92
N MET A 183 10.82 7.63 3.52
CA MET A 183 11.40 8.99 3.54
C MET A 183 11.89 9.41 4.93
N GLU A 184 11.71 8.57 5.96
CA GLU A 184 12.30 8.73 7.29
C GLU A 184 13.76 8.34 7.35
N GLU A 185 14.30 7.72 6.28
CA GLU A 185 15.73 7.62 6.05
C GLU A 185 16.28 8.84 5.30
N THR A 186 15.66 9.99 5.41
CA THR A 186 16.36 11.23 5.09
C THR A 186 17.56 11.31 6.00
N VAL A 187 18.71 11.42 5.38
CA VAL A 187 20.04 11.48 6.01
C VAL A 187 20.17 12.73 6.93
N PHE A 188 19.13 13.55 7.01
CA PHE A 188 19.11 14.76 7.80
C PHE A 188 19.08 14.44 9.30
N MET A 189 20.29 14.37 9.89
CA MET A 189 20.47 14.57 11.32
C MET A 189 20.54 16.08 11.57
N GLU A 190 19.80 16.59 12.54
CA GLU A 190 19.99 17.97 13.00
C GLU A 190 21.42 18.10 13.53
N VAL A 191 22.22 18.86 12.84
CA VAL A 191 23.60 19.19 13.26
C VAL A 191 23.56 20.60 13.82
N ALA A 192 24.24 20.82 14.94
CA ALA A 192 24.29 22.13 15.59
C ALA A 192 24.81 23.20 14.61
N ASP A 193 24.26 24.41 14.69
CA ASP A 193 24.60 25.53 13.78
C ASP A 193 26.06 25.94 13.81
N ASP A 194 26.77 25.59 14.89
CA ASP A 194 28.21 25.88 15.12
C ASP A 194 29.14 24.71 14.73
N TYR A 195 28.60 23.67 14.06
CA TYR A 195 29.38 22.50 13.65
C TYR A 195 30.40 22.87 12.56
N VAL A 196 31.64 22.42 12.75
CA VAL A 196 32.70 22.57 11.75
C VAL A 196 32.97 21.25 11.06
N PRO A 197 32.74 21.12 9.73
CA PRO A 197 32.97 19.89 9.02
C PRO A 197 34.45 19.47 9.06
N VAL A 198 34.69 18.20 9.36
CA VAL A 198 36.04 17.61 9.47
C VAL A 198 36.49 17.07 8.09
N PHE A 199 35.57 16.49 7.32
CA PHE A 199 35.84 15.82 6.06
C PHE A 199 34.99 16.37 4.91
N PRO A 200 35.25 17.59 4.40
CA PRO A 200 34.43 18.17 3.32
C PRO A 200 34.48 17.37 2.02
N GLN A 201 35.43 16.42 1.89
CA GLN A 201 35.53 15.51 0.74
C GLN A 201 34.33 14.57 0.61
N ILE A 202 33.49 14.46 1.63
CA ILE A 202 32.24 13.65 1.60
C ILE A 202 31.31 14.05 0.45
N MET A 203 31.31 15.31 0.03
CA MET A 203 30.52 15.82 -1.09
C MET A 203 30.88 15.21 -2.46
N LYS A 204 31.97 14.42 -2.55
CA LYS A 204 32.32 13.65 -3.74
C LYS A 204 31.59 12.30 -3.84
N LEU A 205 30.95 11.87 -2.77
CA LEU A 205 30.16 10.63 -2.75
C LEU A 205 28.78 10.89 -3.33
N SER A 206 28.22 9.87 -3.95
CA SER A 206 26.85 9.90 -4.42
C SER A 206 25.85 9.71 -3.26
N ASP A 207 24.59 10.12 -3.46
CA ASP A 207 23.52 9.88 -2.49
C ASP A 207 23.33 8.38 -2.17
N LYS A 208 23.63 7.50 -3.14
CA LYS A 208 23.64 6.04 -2.90
C LYS A 208 24.71 5.62 -1.90
N ASP A 209 25.88 6.20 -1.98
CA ASP A 209 27.00 5.90 -1.06
C ASP A 209 26.68 6.40 0.35
N ILE A 210 26.07 7.60 0.45
CA ILE A 210 25.66 8.18 1.73
C ILE A 210 24.58 7.31 2.41
N ASN A 211 23.57 6.86 1.65
CA ASN A 211 22.55 5.95 2.14
C ASN A 211 23.15 4.58 2.56
N ALA A 212 24.15 4.08 1.85
CA ALA A 212 24.86 2.87 2.22
C ALA A 212 25.61 3.04 3.55
N ILE A 213 26.30 4.17 3.75
CA ILE A 213 26.99 4.50 5.01
C ILE A 213 26.00 4.50 6.17
N LYS A 214 24.87 5.17 6.03
CA LYS A 214 23.81 5.21 7.03
C LYS A 214 23.31 3.81 7.38
N SER A 215 22.98 3.00 6.36
CA SER A 215 22.50 1.63 6.55
C SER A 215 23.52 0.75 7.30
N ILE A 216 24.82 0.91 7.00
CA ILE A 216 25.91 0.21 7.69
C ILE A 216 25.99 0.63 9.16
N LEU A 217 25.91 1.93 9.45
CA LEU A 217 25.93 2.46 10.82
C LEU A 217 24.72 1.96 11.63
N ASP A 218 23.53 1.99 11.05
CA ASP A 218 22.32 1.50 11.69
C ASP A 218 22.39 -0.01 11.96
N THR A 219 22.96 -0.77 11.02
CA THR A 219 23.18 -2.21 11.20
C THR A 219 24.19 -2.48 12.30
N ALA A 220 25.29 -1.73 12.34
CA ALA A 220 26.31 -1.86 13.38
C ALA A 220 25.75 -1.53 14.77
N ARG A 221 24.92 -0.46 14.89
CA ARG A 221 24.25 -0.09 16.15
C ARG A 221 23.25 -1.16 16.63
N ARG A 222 22.45 -1.73 15.71
CA ARG A 222 21.39 -2.70 16.07
C ARG A 222 21.91 -4.10 16.34
N LYS A 223 22.90 -4.56 15.58
CA LYS A 223 23.40 -5.95 15.62
C LYS A 223 24.76 -6.10 16.32
N GLY A 224 25.44 -4.99 16.66
CA GLY A 224 26.78 -5.03 17.21
C GLY A 224 27.85 -5.51 16.21
N ASP A 225 27.55 -5.48 14.91
CA ASP A 225 28.48 -5.92 13.87
C ASP A 225 29.36 -4.74 13.41
N PHE A 226 30.46 -4.54 14.10
CA PHE A 226 31.43 -3.50 13.80
C PHE A 226 32.40 -3.87 12.67
N ASN A 227 32.47 -5.15 12.26
CA ASN A 227 33.33 -5.58 11.17
C ASN A 227 32.90 -4.96 9.83
N LEU A 228 31.59 -4.88 9.58
CA LEU A 228 31.04 -4.25 8.39
C LEU A 228 31.40 -2.75 8.34
N ALA A 229 31.32 -2.06 9.49
CA ALA A 229 31.69 -0.65 9.59
C ALA A 229 33.20 -0.45 9.35
N ALA A 230 34.05 -1.36 9.84
CA ALA A 230 35.48 -1.32 9.61
C ALA A 230 35.84 -1.46 8.13
N MET A 231 35.27 -2.46 7.44
CA MET A 231 35.49 -2.68 5.99
C MET A 231 35.00 -1.47 5.16
N ALA A 232 33.84 -0.91 5.49
CA ALA A 232 33.31 0.26 4.81
C ALA A 232 34.18 1.50 5.02
N SER A 233 34.63 1.72 6.26
CA SER A 233 35.53 2.84 6.61
C SER A 233 36.83 2.79 5.81
N GLU A 234 37.50 1.62 5.72
CA GLU A 234 38.73 1.48 4.91
C GLU A 234 38.51 1.78 3.47
N LYS A 235 37.41 1.25 2.88
CA LYS A 235 37.10 1.47 1.47
C LYS A 235 36.80 2.93 1.17
N ILE A 236 36.10 3.63 2.07
CA ILE A 236 35.77 5.05 1.91
C ILE A 236 37.02 5.91 2.11
N LYS A 237 37.85 5.63 3.11
CA LYS A 237 39.15 6.31 3.32
C LYS A 237 40.02 6.21 2.06
N SER A 238 40.13 5.03 1.48
CA SER A 238 40.91 4.84 0.26
C SER A 238 40.31 5.59 -0.93
N HIS A 239 38.99 5.60 -1.09
CA HIS A 239 38.31 6.29 -2.20
C HIS A 239 38.40 7.83 -2.08
N LEU A 240 38.20 8.38 -0.91
CA LEU A 240 38.27 9.81 -0.66
C LEU A 240 39.71 10.31 -0.39
N LYS A 241 40.69 9.38 -0.32
CA LYS A 241 42.10 9.67 0.02
C LYS A 241 42.24 10.43 1.35
N ILE A 242 41.48 9.97 2.35
CA ILE A 242 41.49 10.52 3.69
C ILE A 242 42.34 9.61 4.58
N ASP A 243 43.34 10.17 5.24
CA ASP A 243 44.06 9.49 6.34
C ASP A 243 43.56 10.06 7.66
N SER A 244 42.93 9.19 8.47
CA SER A 244 42.31 9.57 9.72
C SER A 244 42.52 8.48 10.78
N PRO A 245 42.99 8.83 11.98
CA PRO A 245 43.18 7.86 13.10
C PRO A 245 41.84 7.54 13.80
N ILE A 246 40.75 8.15 13.41
CA ILE A 246 39.42 7.97 14.03
C ILE A 246 38.96 6.51 13.87
N GLN A 247 38.31 5.97 14.90
CA GLN A 247 37.72 4.63 14.88
C GLN A 247 36.73 4.48 13.69
N PRO A 248 36.62 3.31 13.07
CA PRO A 248 35.82 3.10 11.89
C PRO A 248 34.35 3.56 12.01
N PHE A 249 33.73 3.27 13.13
CA PHE A 249 32.35 3.65 13.41
C PHE A 249 32.20 5.18 13.54
N ASP A 250 33.06 5.81 14.35
CA ASP A 250 33.02 7.25 14.60
C ASP A 250 33.41 8.04 13.34
N PHE A 251 34.30 7.50 12.51
CA PHE A 251 34.63 8.09 11.22
C PHE A 251 33.41 8.15 10.29
N LEU A 252 32.66 7.05 10.16
CA LEU A 252 31.45 7.00 9.33
C LEU A 252 30.34 7.92 9.88
N ASP A 253 30.19 8.00 11.21
CA ASP A 253 29.23 8.90 11.87
C ASP A 253 29.59 10.38 11.64
N THR A 254 30.88 10.71 11.73
CA THR A 254 31.38 12.06 11.42
C THR A 254 31.16 12.43 9.97
N LEU A 255 31.41 11.51 9.04
CA LEU A 255 31.12 11.73 7.62
C LEU A 255 29.65 12.04 7.37
N LEU A 256 28.71 11.34 7.99
CA LEU A 256 27.29 11.64 7.84
C LEU A 256 26.93 13.03 8.41
N LYS A 257 27.52 13.40 9.55
CA LYS A 257 27.32 14.75 10.11
C LYS A 257 27.86 15.84 9.17
N ASP A 258 29.04 15.63 8.61
CA ASP A 258 29.64 16.54 7.65
C ASP A 258 28.77 16.70 6.38
N TYR A 259 28.25 15.58 5.85
CA TYR A 259 27.34 15.62 4.71
C TYR A 259 26.09 16.43 5.02
N ASN A 260 25.45 16.17 6.16
CA ASN A 260 24.25 16.88 6.57
C ASN A 260 24.47 18.38 6.70
N TYR A 261 25.57 18.79 7.32
CA TYR A 261 25.91 20.19 7.47
C TYR A 261 26.20 20.88 6.14
N LEU A 262 26.93 20.22 5.24
CA LEU A 262 27.31 20.78 3.94
C LEU A 262 26.19 20.76 2.90
N SER A 263 25.23 19.84 3.02
CA SER A 263 24.09 19.74 2.09
C SER A 263 22.98 20.77 2.36
N VAL A 264 22.95 21.37 3.56
CA VAL A 264 21.95 22.39 3.96
C VAL A 264 22.43 23.81 3.70
N LYS A 265 23.74 24.01 3.55
CA LYS A 265 24.34 25.30 3.17
C LYS A 265 24.48 25.44 1.66
#